data_00a6129b11c93382e4df4173763484f8
#
_entry.id   00a6129b11c93382e4df4173763484f8
#
_cell.length_a   1.000
_cell.length_b   1.000
_cell.length_c   1.000
_cell.angle_alpha   90.00
_cell.angle_beta   90.00
_cell.angle_gamma   90.00
#
_symmetry.space_group_name_H-M   'P 1'
#
loop_
_entity.id
_entity.type
_entity.pdbx_description
1 polymer ?
#
loop_
_entity_poly.entity_id
_entity_poly.type
_entity_poly.pdbx_seq_one_letter_code
_entity_poly.pdbx_strand_id
1 'polypeptide(L)'
;MIVRIDGLTKSFPVRRSWKESLRAPFAKPMAVAVENVSLSVAEGEIFGLLGQNGAGKTTLFKMLSTLILADSGEAAIAGLDVRDQADAVRRLLAPVIANERTLYWRLSALENLRLYASLQGLRGANARSEMDRVLAITGLVDTGEKLVGMFSSGMKQRLLIARALLGRPRVLLLDEPTRSLDPISAREFRRFLRETVVGAEGCTVLLATHDADEVWDLCDRVGVLERGRLLAVDATAVLRHLAGSDRFRLWLRAEEQAAAVAAGAAAGLMLLRRGAAIEPGWDEFECTIAGGAEGAARALALIAADGRAVARFERAAPSLADLIERVLASPHGGPHA
;
A
#
# COMPACT_ATOMS: atom_id res chain seq x y z
N MET A 1 -10.88 15.50 -10.63
CA MET A 1 -10.90 14.29 -9.78
C MET A 1 -11.42 13.12 -10.59
N ILE A 2 -10.68 12.02 -10.63
CA ILE A 2 -11.10 10.81 -11.36
C ILE A 2 -11.82 9.81 -10.46
N VAL A 3 -11.48 9.76 -9.17
CA VAL A 3 -12.21 9.01 -8.14
C VAL A 3 -12.78 9.98 -7.13
N ARG A 4 -14.04 9.83 -6.79
CA ARG A 4 -14.73 10.56 -5.73
C ARG A 4 -15.50 9.58 -4.87
N ILE A 5 -15.34 9.71 -3.57
CA ILE A 5 -16.04 8.91 -2.55
C ILE A 5 -16.63 9.89 -1.55
N ASP A 6 -17.90 9.71 -1.18
CA ASP A 6 -18.62 10.58 -0.26
C ASP A 6 -19.44 9.75 0.72
N GLY A 7 -19.06 9.76 1.99
CA GLY A 7 -19.76 9.08 3.08
C GLY A 7 -19.92 7.57 2.94
N LEU A 8 -19.03 6.89 2.21
CA LEU A 8 -19.19 5.47 1.87
C LEU A 8 -19.12 4.59 3.11
N THR A 9 -20.14 3.75 3.29
CA THR A 9 -20.27 2.86 4.46
C THR A 9 -20.59 1.44 4.02
N LYS A 10 -20.00 0.44 4.72
CA LYS A 10 -20.27 -0.99 4.51
C LYS A 10 -20.13 -1.78 5.79
N SER A 11 -21.17 -2.56 6.08
CA SER A 11 -21.19 -3.51 7.19
C SER A 11 -21.47 -4.92 6.69
N PHE A 12 -20.97 -5.90 7.41
CA PHE A 12 -21.21 -7.32 7.12
C PHE A 12 -21.79 -8.04 8.32
N PRO A 13 -22.69 -9.01 8.12
CA PRO A 13 -23.18 -9.83 9.21
C PRO A 13 -22.03 -10.68 9.79
N VAL A 14 -21.90 -10.65 11.12
CA VAL A 14 -20.92 -11.47 11.84
C VAL A 14 -21.39 -12.92 11.82
N ARG A 15 -20.50 -13.83 11.39
CA ARG A 15 -20.78 -15.27 11.51
C ARG A 15 -20.84 -15.66 12.98
N ARG A 16 -21.96 -16.21 13.39
CA ARG A 16 -22.18 -16.69 14.75
C ARG A 16 -21.97 -18.18 14.83
N SER A 17 -21.49 -18.65 15.99
CA SER A 17 -21.50 -20.07 16.26
C SER A 17 -22.96 -20.57 16.40
N TRP A 18 -23.21 -21.86 16.20
CA TRP A 18 -24.55 -22.43 16.36
C TRP A 18 -25.09 -22.21 17.78
N LYS A 19 -24.24 -22.21 18.83
CA LYS A 19 -24.59 -21.96 20.22
C LYS A 19 -25.09 -20.53 20.48
N GLU A 20 -24.44 -19.56 19.86
CA GLU A 20 -24.82 -18.14 19.91
C GLU A 20 -26.13 -17.89 19.13
N SER A 21 -26.32 -18.59 18.02
CA SER A 21 -27.57 -18.51 17.25
C SER A 21 -28.76 -19.06 17.99
N LEU A 22 -28.58 -20.12 18.79
CA LEU A 22 -29.66 -20.65 19.68
C LEU A 22 -29.99 -19.70 20.84
N ARG A 23 -29.00 -18.99 21.40
CA ARG A 23 -29.22 -18.08 22.53
C ARG A 23 -29.93 -16.77 22.15
N ALA A 24 -29.74 -16.30 20.93
CA ALA A 24 -30.35 -15.07 20.43
C ALA A 24 -30.69 -15.18 18.92
N PRO A 25 -31.74 -15.92 18.56
CA PRO A 25 -32.02 -16.30 17.15
C PRO A 25 -32.31 -15.08 16.24
N PHE A 26 -32.81 -13.99 16.81
CA PHE A 26 -33.14 -12.76 16.05
C PHE A 26 -32.03 -11.71 16.03
N ALA A 27 -30.95 -11.87 16.79
CA ALA A 27 -29.85 -10.92 16.79
C ALA A 27 -28.99 -11.13 15.53
N LYS A 28 -28.80 -10.05 14.74
CA LYS A 28 -27.92 -10.00 13.56
C LYS A 28 -26.80 -9.00 13.84
N PRO A 29 -25.76 -9.38 14.61
CA PRO A 29 -24.66 -8.47 14.85
C PRO A 29 -23.99 -8.15 13.52
N MET A 30 -23.74 -6.85 13.30
CA MET A 30 -23.07 -6.34 12.10
C MET A 30 -21.65 -5.88 12.48
N ALA A 31 -20.67 -6.21 11.67
CA ALA A 31 -19.32 -5.66 11.77
C ALA A 31 -19.17 -4.59 10.70
N VAL A 32 -18.86 -3.38 11.13
CA VAL A 32 -18.60 -2.26 10.22
C VAL A 32 -17.21 -2.47 9.62
N ALA A 33 -17.15 -2.58 8.31
CA ALA A 33 -15.89 -2.76 7.57
C ALA A 33 -15.37 -1.44 6.98
N VAL A 34 -16.28 -0.54 6.61
CA VAL A 34 -16.00 0.83 6.14
C VAL A 34 -17.07 1.73 6.72
N GLU A 35 -16.68 2.86 7.32
CA GLU A 35 -17.56 3.76 8.05
C GLU A 35 -17.34 5.21 7.61
N ASN A 36 -18.31 5.76 6.90
CA ASN A 36 -18.37 7.16 6.49
C ASN A 36 -17.06 7.68 5.85
N VAL A 37 -16.50 6.90 4.90
CA VAL A 37 -15.25 7.27 4.23
C VAL A 37 -15.54 8.25 3.10
N SER A 38 -14.84 9.39 3.11
CA SER A 38 -14.87 10.40 2.05
C SER A 38 -13.45 10.72 1.61
N LEU A 39 -13.16 10.61 0.32
CA LEU A 39 -11.88 10.99 -0.27
C LEU A 39 -12.01 11.24 -1.77
N SER A 40 -11.03 11.92 -2.33
CA SER A 40 -10.94 12.15 -3.77
C SER A 40 -9.52 11.89 -4.29
N VAL A 41 -9.41 11.40 -5.53
CA VAL A 41 -8.14 11.13 -6.20
C VAL A 41 -8.09 11.90 -7.51
N ALA A 42 -6.97 12.56 -7.78
CA ALA A 42 -6.75 13.29 -9.02
C ALA A 42 -6.42 12.32 -10.17
N GLU A 43 -6.60 12.75 -11.41
CA GLU A 43 -6.19 11.98 -12.58
C GLU A 43 -4.66 11.95 -12.68
N GLY A 44 -4.08 10.78 -13.00
CA GLY A 44 -2.62 10.58 -13.06
C GLY A 44 -1.92 10.56 -11.70
N GLU A 45 -2.66 10.51 -10.58
CA GLU A 45 -2.13 10.42 -9.22
C GLU A 45 -1.87 8.95 -8.84
N ILE A 46 -0.84 8.71 -8.04
CA ILE A 46 -0.71 7.49 -7.25
C ILE A 46 -1.17 7.79 -5.82
N PHE A 47 -2.36 7.32 -5.48
CA PHE A 47 -2.95 7.49 -4.16
C PHE A 47 -2.77 6.24 -3.32
N GLY A 48 -2.13 6.36 -2.15
CA GLY A 48 -1.94 5.29 -1.18
C GLY A 48 -3.08 5.21 -0.18
N LEU A 49 -3.62 4.01 0.03
CA LEU A 49 -4.52 3.72 1.15
C LEU A 49 -3.76 2.87 2.16
N LEU A 50 -3.20 3.52 3.18
CA LEU A 50 -2.36 2.91 4.20
C LEU A 50 -3.21 2.47 5.39
N GLY A 51 -3.02 1.24 5.88
CA GLY A 51 -3.73 0.75 7.07
C GLY A 51 -3.39 -0.69 7.40
N GLN A 52 -3.66 -1.10 8.62
CA GLN A 52 -3.44 -2.48 9.08
C GLN A 52 -4.32 -3.49 8.33
N ASN A 53 -3.99 -4.78 8.46
CA ASN A 53 -4.85 -5.85 7.96
C ASN A 53 -6.21 -5.79 8.68
N GLY A 54 -7.30 -5.85 7.90
CA GLY A 54 -8.65 -5.69 8.43
C GLY A 54 -9.13 -4.23 8.59
N ALA A 55 -8.33 -3.23 8.22
CA ALA A 55 -8.72 -1.82 8.31
C ALA A 55 -9.85 -1.41 7.34
N GLY A 56 -10.24 -2.26 6.39
CA GLY A 56 -11.32 -1.99 5.43
C GLY A 56 -10.85 -1.70 4.00
N LYS A 57 -9.55 -1.64 3.72
CA LYS A 57 -8.96 -1.31 2.40
C LYS A 57 -9.52 -2.15 1.26
N THR A 58 -9.44 -3.48 1.37
CA THR A 58 -9.96 -4.41 0.36
C THR A 58 -11.47 -4.29 0.19
N THR A 59 -12.23 -3.98 1.26
CA THR A 59 -13.67 -3.75 1.18
C THR A 59 -13.96 -2.48 0.38
N LEU A 60 -13.23 -1.40 0.63
CA LEU A 60 -13.35 -0.16 -0.13
C LEU A 60 -13.04 -0.40 -1.62
N PHE A 61 -11.97 -1.12 -1.95
CA PHE A 61 -11.63 -1.47 -3.34
C PHE A 61 -12.70 -2.33 -4.01
N LYS A 62 -13.31 -3.27 -3.28
CA LYS A 62 -14.43 -4.07 -3.81
C LYS A 62 -15.68 -3.23 -4.09
N MET A 63 -15.96 -2.20 -3.28
CA MET A 63 -17.05 -1.27 -3.55
C MET A 63 -16.77 -0.44 -4.81
N LEU A 64 -15.58 0.15 -4.93
CA LEU A 64 -15.17 0.91 -6.11
C LEU A 64 -15.17 0.07 -7.40
N SER A 65 -14.78 -1.21 -7.30
CA SER A 65 -14.79 -2.14 -8.44
C SER A 65 -16.15 -2.79 -8.70
N THR A 66 -17.21 -2.27 -8.06
CA THR A 66 -18.61 -2.73 -8.24
C THR A 66 -18.85 -4.20 -7.84
N LEU A 67 -17.93 -4.82 -7.10
CA LEU A 67 -18.05 -6.21 -6.63
C LEU A 67 -18.95 -6.33 -5.39
N ILE A 68 -19.08 -5.24 -4.63
CA ILE A 68 -19.91 -5.15 -3.42
C ILE A 68 -20.63 -3.82 -3.44
N LEU A 69 -21.92 -3.81 -3.13
CA LEU A 69 -22.69 -2.58 -2.96
C LEU A 69 -22.44 -1.97 -1.58
N ALA A 70 -22.28 -0.65 -1.54
CA ALA A 70 -22.27 0.11 -0.29
C ALA A 70 -23.66 0.07 0.39
N ASP A 71 -23.69 0.17 1.71
CA ASP A 71 -24.92 0.28 2.46
C ASP A 71 -25.45 1.73 2.45
N SER A 72 -24.51 2.72 2.45
CA SER A 72 -24.82 4.14 2.30
C SER A 72 -23.62 4.90 1.71
N GLY A 73 -23.84 6.15 1.34
CA GLY A 73 -22.85 6.99 0.66
C GLY A 73 -22.77 6.73 -0.85
N GLU A 74 -21.95 7.51 -1.52
CA GLU A 74 -21.82 7.52 -2.97
C GLU A 74 -20.35 7.39 -3.37
N ALA A 75 -20.10 6.80 -4.54
CA ALA A 75 -18.77 6.80 -5.16
C ALA A 75 -18.90 6.93 -6.68
N ALA A 76 -17.98 7.67 -7.29
CA ALA A 76 -17.93 7.87 -8.72
C ALA A 76 -16.52 7.68 -9.27
N ILE A 77 -16.42 7.07 -10.45
CA ILE A 77 -15.20 6.90 -11.24
C ILE A 77 -15.37 7.67 -12.56
N ALA A 78 -14.50 8.65 -12.78
CA ALA A 78 -14.58 9.54 -13.95
C ALA A 78 -15.97 10.15 -14.15
N GLY A 79 -16.66 10.49 -13.05
CA GLY A 79 -18.00 11.05 -13.05
C GLY A 79 -19.14 10.02 -13.17
N LEU A 80 -18.84 8.73 -13.33
CA LEU A 80 -19.83 7.66 -13.41
C LEU A 80 -20.08 7.06 -12.03
N ASP A 81 -21.33 6.97 -11.60
CA ASP A 81 -21.71 6.36 -10.33
C ASP A 81 -21.42 4.84 -10.31
N VAL A 82 -20.80 4.34 -9.25
CA VAL A 82 -20.37 2.93 -9.14
C VAL A 82 -21.54 1.96 -8.95
N ARG A 83 -22.71 2.44 -8.50
CA ARG A 83 -23.92 1.64 -8.30
C ARG A 83 -24.76 1.60 -9.58
N ASP A 84 -25.07 2.78 -10.11
CA ASP A 84 -26.05 2.92 -11.19
C ASP A 84 -25.43 2.68 -12.56
N GLN A 85 -24.13 2.95 -12.72
CA GLN A 85 -23.40 2.85 -13.98
C GLN A 85 -22.26 1.81 -13.92
N ALA A 86 -22.48 0.73 -13.17
CA ALA A 86 -21.46 -0.29 -12.86
C ALA A 86 -20.76 -0.86 -14.12
N ASP A 87 -21.49 -1.10 -15.23
CA ASP A 87 -20.90 -1.63 -16.46
C ASP A 87 -19.95 -0.63 -17.13
N ALA A 88 -20.27 0.65 -17.09
CA ALA A 88 -19.41 1.71 -17.60
C ALA A 88 -18.17 1.90 -16.70
N VAL A 89 -18.35 1.86 -15.38
CA VAL A 89 -17.25 1.92 -14.40
C VAL A 89 -16.26 0.76 -14.61
N ARG A 90 -16.74 -0.49 -14.80
CA ARG A 90 -15.89 -1.66 -15.05
C ARG A 90 -15.03 -1.58 -16.31
N ARG A 91 -15.39 -0.71 -17.27
CA ARG A 91 -14.54 -0.46 -18.45
C ARG A 91 -13.41 0.53 -18.17
N LEU A 92 -13.58 1.39 -17.16
CA LEU A 92 -12.60 2.43 -16.80
C LEU A 92 -11.69 2.04 -15.66
N LEU A 93 -12.06 1.00 -14.89
CA LEU A 93 -11.37 0.60 -13.69
C LEU A 93 -11.00 -0.88 -13.73
N ALA A 94 -9.74 -1.21 -13.43
CA ALA A 94 -9.28 -2.59 -13.33
C ALA A 94 -8.72 -2.89 -11.95
N PRO A 95 -9.34 -3.80 -11.18
CA PRO A 95 -8.80 -4.26 -9.92
C PRO A 95 -7.71 -5.32 -10.16
N VAL A 96 -6.57 -5.14 -9.50
CA VAL A 96 -5.47 -6.09 -9.41
C VAL A 96 -5.34 -6.52 -7.95
N ILE A 97 -6.04 -7.58 -7.62
CA ILE A 97 -5.95 -8.19 -6.30
C ILE A 97 -4.80 -9.19 -6.36
N ALA A 98 -3.80 -9.03 -5.49
CA ALA A 98 -2.64 -9.90 -5.41
C ALA A 98 -3.04 -11.29 -4.90
N ASN A 99 -3.66 -12.07 -5.78
CA ASN A 99 -3.94 -13.47 -5.55
C ASN A 99 -3.33 -14.26 -6.72
N GLU A 100 -2.27 -15.03 -6.45
CA GLU A 100 -1.60 -15.87 -7.46
C GLU A 100 -2.57 -16.83 -8.18
N ARG A 101 -3.73 -17.13 -7.56
CA ARG A 101 -4.79 -17.98 -8.14
C ARG A 101 -5.50 -17.33 -9.32
N THR A 102 -5.28 -16.05 -9.62
CA THR A 102 -5.90 -15.35 -10.75
C THR A 102 -5.16 -15.55 -12.08
N LEU A 103 -3.94 -16.11 -12.05
CA LEU A 103 -3.19 -16.51 -13.23
C LEU A 103 -3.25 -18.04 -13.40
N TYR A 104 -3.41 -18.47 -14.63
CA TYR A 104 -3.40 -19.90 -14.98
C TYR A 104 -1.94 -20.36 -15.16
N TRP A 105 -1.38 -20.94 -14.13
CA TRP A 105 0.04 -21.32 -14.05
C TRP A 105 0.48 -22.37 -15.08
N ARG A 106 -0.45 -23.16 -15.63
CA ARG A 106 -0.22 -24.15 -16.70
C ARG A 106 -0.32 -23.56 -18.10
N LEU A 107 -0.69 -22.31 -18.24
CA LEU A 107 -0.73 -21.58 -19.50
C LEU A 107 0.50 -20.66 -19.60
N SER A 108 0.90 -20.33 -20.83
CA SER A 108 1.89 -19.29 -21.08
C SER A 108 1.33 -17.90 -20.74
N ALA A 109 2.19 -16.88 -20.68
CA ALA A 109 1.75 -15.50 -20.47
C ALA A 109 0.82 -15.05 -21.60
N LEU A 110 1.17 -15.37 -22.85
CA LEU A 110 0.37 -15.05 -24.03
C LEU A 110 -1.00 -15.73 -24.00
N GLU A 111 -1.07 -17.01 -23.60
CA GLU A 111 -2.34 -17.74 -23.45
C GLU A 111 -3.20 -17.16 -22.34
N ASN A 112 -2.61 -16.79 -21.20
CA ASN A 112 -3.32 -16.07 -20.14
C ASN A 112 -3.91 -14.76 -20.66
N LEU A 113 -3.12 -13.94 -21.36
CA LEU A 113 -3.60 -12.67 -21.92
C LEU A 113 -4.69 -12.89 -22.97
N ARG A 114 -4.57 -13.91 -23.82
CA ARG A 114 -5.59 -14.27 -24.84
C ARG A 114 -6.93 -14.61 -24.18
N LEU A 115 -6.90 -15.39 -23.09
CA LEU A 115 -8.11 -15.70 -22.33
C LEU A 115 -8.79 -14.43 -21.81
N TYR A 116 -8.02 -13.55 -21.15
CA TYR A 116 -8.56 -12.31 -20.58
C TYR A 116 -8.98 -11.29 -21.65
N ALA A 117 -8.26 -11.19 -22.76
CA ALA A 117 -8.66 -10.39 -23.90
C ALA A 117 -10.04 -10.84 -24.43
N SER A 118 -10.25 -12.15 -24.54
CA SER A 118 -11.55 -12.71 -24.96
C SER A 118 -12.66 -12.39 -23.97
N LEU A 119 -12.41 -12.45 -22.66
CA LEU A 119 -13.38 -12.09 -21.61
C LEU A 119 -13.74 -10.60 -21.66
N GLN A 120 -12.82 -9.75 -22.07
CA GLN A 120 -13.05 -8.31 -22.28
C GLN A 120 -13.67 -7.99 -23.66
N GLY A 121 -13.98 -9.01 -24.46
CA GLY A 121 -14.61 -8.85 -25.77
C GLY A 121 -13.64 -8.44 -26.89
N LEU A 122 -12.33 -8.44 -26.64
CA LEU A 122 -11.31 -8.19 -27.67
C LEU A 122 -11.19 -9.42 -28.59
N ARG A 123 -11.14 -9.20 -29.91
CA ARG A 123 -11.11 -10.27 -30.91
C ARG A 123 -10.16 -9.94 -32.06
N GLY A 124 -9.67 -10.99 -32.73
CA GLY A 124 -8.90 -10.89 -33.97
C GLY A 124 -7.63 -10.06 -33.84
N ALA A 125 -7.42 -9.17 -34.78
CA ALA A 125 -6.24 -8.31 -34.84
C ALA A 125 -6.14 -7.34 -33.65
N ASN A 126 -7.29 -6.83 -33.15
CA ASN A 126 -7.30 -5.94 -31.99
C ASN A 126 -6.81 -6.66 -30.72
N ALA A 127 -7.25 -7.91 -30.48
CA ALA A 127 -6.77 -8.67 -29.33
C ALA A 127 -5.25 -8.90 -29.42
N ARG A 128 -4.73 -9.26 -30.61
CA ARG A 128 -3.30 -9.47 -30.80
C ARG A 128 -2.52 -8.17 -30.55
N SER A 129 -2.92 -7.06 -31.15
CA SER A 129 -2.27 -5.75 -30.96
C SER A 129 -2.24 -5.32 -29.50
N GLU A 130 -3.36 -5.51 -28.74
CA GLU A 130 -3.39 -5.17 -27.32
C GLU A 130 -2.52 -6.10 -26.48
N MET A 131 -2.47 -7.39 -26.78
CA MET A 131 -1.58 -8.34 -26.09
C MET A 131 -0.10 -7.99 -26.34
N ASP A 132 0.27 -7.70 -27.57
CA ASP A 132 1.64 -7.28 -27.91
C ASP A 132 2.01 -5.98 -27.19
N ARG A 133 1.11 -5.00 -27.18
CA ARG A 133 1.28 -3.73 -26.45
C ARG A 133 1.52 -3.97 -24.96
N VAL A 134 0.66 -4.72 -24.27
CA VAL A 134 0.81 -4.91 -22.83
C VAL A 134 2.02 -5.75 -22.45
N LEU A 135 2.43 -6.72 -23.29
CA LEU A 135 3.68 -7.46 -23.12
C LEU A 135 4.89 -6.53 -23.22
N ALA A 136 4.89 -5.62 -24.22
CA ALA A 136 5.96 -4.62 -24.39
C ALA A 136 6.03 -3.67 -23.18
N ILE A 137 4.90 -3.11 -22.74
CA ILE A 137 4.82 -2.20 -21.59
C ILE A 137 5.34 -2.87 -20.31
N THR A 138 5.02 -4.13 -20.10
CA THR A 138 5.39 -4.85 -18.87
C THR A 138 6.76 -5.55 -18.95
N GLY A 139 7.44 -5.46 -20.10
CA GLY A 139 8.76 -6.09 -20.31
C GLY A 139 8.71 -7.61 -20.33
N LEU A 140 7.60 -8.19 -20.84
CA LEU A 140 7.37 -9.64 -20.88
C LEU A 140 7.40 -10.22 -22.31
N VAL A 141 7.85 -9.45 -23.33
CA VAL A 141 7.86 -9.88 -24.74
C VAL A 141 8.60 -11.20 -24.91
N ASP A 142 9.85 -11.28 -24.43
CA ASP A 142 10.72 -12.45 -24.60
C ASP A 142 10.26 -13.67 -23.79
N THR A 143 9.28 -13.49 -22.89
CA THR A 143 8.77 -14.53 -22.01
C THR A 143 7.30 -14.88 -22.27
N GLY A 144 6.72 -14.30 -23.31
CA GLY A 144 5.30 -14.49 -23.66
C GLY A 144 4.88 -15.94 -23.81
N GLU A 145 5.72 -16.78 -24.39
CA GLU A 145 5.47 -18.22 -24.59
C GLU A 145 5.84 -19.09 -23.36
N LYS A 146 6.51 -18.53 -22.35
CA LYS A 146 6.91 -19.26 -21.15
C LYS A 146 5.72 -19.51 -20.25
N LEU A 147 5.61 -20.73 -19.68
CA LEU A 147 4.56 -21.06 -18.71
C LEU A 147 4.63 -20.16 -17.47
N VAL A 148 3.49 -19.65 -17.04
CA VAL A 148 3.40 -18.75 -15.87
C VAL A 148 3.86 -19.42 -14.57
N GLY A 149 3.75 -20.75 -14.48
CA GLY A 149 4.30 -21.52 -13.37
C GLY A 149 5.82 -21.37 -13.19
N MET A 150 6.54 -21.01 -14.25
CA MET A 150 8.00 -20.80 -14.27
C MET A 150 8.39 -19.33 -14.07
N PHE A 151 7.44 -18.43 -13.84
CA PHE A 151 7.68 -17.00 -13.63
C PHE A 151 8.16 -16.73 -12.21
N SER A 152 9.08 -15.77 -12.07
CA SER A 152 9.37 -15.16 -10.77
C SER A 152 8.14 -14.41 -10.23
N SER A 153 8.11 -14.09 -8.93
CA SER A 153 7.05 -13.29 -8.33
C SER A 153 6.89 -11.94 -9.03
N GLY A 154 8.01 -11.27 -9.37
CA GLY A 154 8.00 -10.01 -10.12
C GLY A 154 7.42 -10.14 -11.53
N MET A 155 7.75 -11.22 -12.26
CA MET A 155 7.15 -11.49 -13.58
C MET A 155 5.65 -11.76 -13.48
N LYS A 156 5.21 -12.51 -12.48
CA LYS A 156 3.78 -12.76 -12.22
C LYS A 156 3.04 -11.45 -11.94
N GLN A 157 3.64 -10.58 -11.12
CA GLN A 157 3.04 -9.29 -10.80
C GLN A 157 2.94 -8.39 -12.05
N ARG A 158 3.99 -8.34 -12.89
CA ARG A 158 3.95 -7.62 -14.17
C ARG A 158 2.88 -8.19 -15.12
N LEU A 159 2.68 -9.51 -15.16
CA LEU A 159 1.63 -10.14 -15.96
C LEU A 159 0.23 -9.81 -15.43
N LEU A 160 0.03 -9.66 -14.12
CA LEU A 160 -1.22 -9.17 -13.54
C LEU A 160 -1.53 -7.74 -14.00
N ILE A 161 -0.52 -6.87 -14.05
CA ILE A 161 -0.67 -5.52 -14.60
C ILE A 161 -0.94 -5.57 -16.11
N ALA A 162 -0.20 -6.40 -16.88
CA ALA A 162 -0.44 -6.58 -18.31
C ALA A 162 -1.92 -6.96 -18.59
N ARG A 163 -2.45 -7.90 -17.82
CA ARG A 163 -3.85 -8.32 -17.89
C ARG A 163 -4.82 -7.16 -17.62
N ALA A 164 -4.52 -6.37 -16.58
CA ALA A 164 -5.35 -5.22 -16.21
C ALA A 164 -5.36 -4.14 -17.31
N LEU A 165 -4.21 -3.92 -17.95
CA LEU A 165 -4.03 -2.92 -19.00
C LEU A 165 -4.65 -3.31 -20.37
N LEU A 166 -5.07 -4.56 -20.59
CA LEU A 166 -5.73 -4.99 -21.85
C LEU A 166 -6.96 -4.16 -22.19
N GLY A 167 -7.73 -3.75 -21.18
CA GLY A 167 -8.95 -2.93 -21.34
C GLY A 167 -8.69 -1.43 -21.41
N ARG A 168 -7.44 -0.98 -21.39
CA ARG A 168 -7.05 0.43 -21.31
C ARG A 168 -7.79 1.18 -20.18
N PRO A 169 -7.72 0.71 -18.94
CA PRO A 169 -8.40 1.36 -17.84
C PRO A 169 -7.77 2.73 -17.55
N ARG A 170 -8.59 3.66 -17.05
CA ARG A 170 -8.11 4.94 -16.52
C ARG A 170 -7.67 4.86 -15.06
N VAL A 171 -8.18 3.84 -14.33
CA VAL A 171 -7.91 3.63 -12.90
C VAL A 171 -7.51 2.19 -12.64
N LEU A 172 -6.40 1.99 -11.94
CA LEU A 172 -5.96 0.69 -11.41
C LEU A 172 -6.13 0.68 -9.89
N LEU A 173 -6.75 -0.38 -9.36
CA LEU A 173 -6.78 -0.64 -7.92
C LEU A 173 -5.80 -1.78 -7.62
N LEU A 174 -4.75 -1.50 -6.86
CA LEU A 174 -3.70 -2.47 -6.50
C LEU A 174 -3.81 -2.80 -5.01
N ASP A 175 -4.15 -4.04 -4.68
CA ASP A 175 -4.25 -4.51 -3.29
C ASP A 175 -3.01 -5.33 -2.92
N GLU A 176 -2.15 -4.77 -2.04
CA GLU A 176 -0.89 -5.38 -1.57
C GLU A 176 0.05 -5.86 -2.70
N PRO A 177 0.37 -5.02 -3.73
CA PRO A 177 0.99 -5.52 -4.96
C PRO A 177 2.45 -5.95 -4.79
N THR A 178 3.16 -5.51 -3.76
CA THR A 178 4.58 -5.84 -3.52
C THR A 178 4.79 -6.91 -2.46
N ARG A 179 3.72 -7.39 -1.82
CA ARG A 179 3.78 -8.29 -0.66
C ARG A 179 4.61 -9.56 -0.86
N SER A 180 4.61 -10.11 -2.09
CA SER A 180 5.31 -11.37 -2.42
C SER A 180 6.64 -11.14 -3.13
N LEU A 181 7.11 -9.88 -3.21
CA LEU A 181 8.34 -9.52 -3.90
C LEU A 181 9.50 -9.40 -2.93
N ASP A 182 10.68 -9.78 -3.38
CA ASP A 182 11.91 -9.44 -2.69
C ASP A 182 12.18 -7.92 -2.78
N PRO A 183 13.05 -7.33 -1.93
CA PRO A 183 13.26 -5.88 -1.89
C PRO A 183 13.71 -5.26 -3.23
N ILE A 184 14.50 -6.00 -4.03
CA ILE A 184 14.99 -5.53 -5.34
C ILE A 184 13.82 -5.50 -6.32
N SER A 185 13.11 -6.61 -6.46
CA SER A 185 11.92 -6.73 -7.31
C SER A 185 10.83 -5.75 -6.93
N ALA A 186 10.62 -5.49 -5.63
CA ALA A 186 9.65 -4.50 -5.15
C ALA A 186 10.03 -3.08 -5.59
N ARG A 187 11.31 -2.70 -5.50
CA ARG A 187 11.80 -1.40 -5.96
C ARG A 187 11.63 -1.23 -7.47
N GLU A 188 11.98 -2.25 -8.26
CA GLU A 188 11.79 -2.23 -9.70
C GLU A 188 10.32 -2.13 -10.09
N PHE A 189 9.45 -2.84 -9.37
CA PHE A 189 8.00 -2.79 -9.58
C PHE A 189 7.42 -1.41 -9.26
N ARG A 190 7.83 -0.76 -8.15
CA ARG A 190 7.43 0.61 -7.82
C ARG A 190 7.85 1.60 -8.91
N ARG A 191 9.10 1.50 -9.39
CA ARG A 191 9.58 2.32 -10.50
C ARG A 191 8.75 2.10 -11.77
N PHE A 192 8.46 0.85 -12.12
CA PHE A 192 7.60 0.51 -13.25
C PHE A 192 6.20 1.12 -13.12
N LEU A 193 5.58 1.08 -11.95
CA LEU A 193 4.28 1.73 -11.73
C LEU A 193 4.35 3.24 -11.96
N ARG A 194 5.37 3.91 -11.40
CA ARG A 194 5.53 5.36 -11.52
C ARG A 194 5.83 5.81 -12.94
N GLU A 195 6.84 5.21 -13.57
CA GLU A 195 7.36 5.68 -14.86
C GLU A 195 6.50 5.20 -16.03
N THR A 196 6.05 3.95 -15.97
CA THR A 196 5.35 3.33 -17.11
C THR A 196 3.84 3.40 -16.97
N VAL A 197 3.29 2.89 -15.88
CA VAL A 197 1.81 2.78 -15.73
C VAL A 197 1.18 4.16 -15.58
N VAL A 198 1.74 5.01 -14.73
CA VAL A 198 1.23 6.37 -14.53
C VAL A 198 1.83 7.34 -15.55
N GLY A 199 3.16 7.35 -15.70
CA GLY A 199 3.86 8.32 -16.53
C GLY A 199 3.59 8.16 -18.03
N ALA A 200 3.70 6.95 -18.57
CA ALA A 200 3.53 6.70 -20.02
C ALA A 200 2.10 6.32 -20.40
N GLU A 201 1.41 5.47 -19.63
CA GLU A 201 0.05 5.03 -19.94
C GLU A 201 -1.04 5.98 -19.40
N GLY A 202 -0.69 6.93 -18.53
CA GLY A 202 -1.61 7.92 -17.97
C GLY A 202 -2.64 7.35 -17.00
N CYS A 203 -2.42 6.12 -16.48
CA CYS A 203 -3.33 5.51 -15.53
C CYS A 203 -3.24 6.19 -14.16
N THR A 204 -4.37 6.37 -13.49
CA THR A 204 -4.41 6.69 -12.06
C THR A 204 -4.30 5.40 -11.27
N VAL A 205 -3.55 5.40 -10.18
CA VAL A 205 -3.35 4.21 -9.34
C VAL A 205 -3.83 4.47 -7.93
N LEU A 206 -4.73 3.62 -7.43
CA LEU A 206 -5.03 3.52 -6.01
C LEU A 206 -4.35 2.26 -5.47
N LEU A 207 -3.46 2.45 -4.50
CA LEU A 207 -2.65 1.41 -3.89
C LEU A 207 -3.12 1.17 -2.46
N ALA A 208 -3.56 -0.03 -2.12
CA ALA A 208 -3.84 -0.44 -0.75
C ALA A 208 -2.67 -1.26 -0.20
N THR A 209 -2.10 -0.84 0.91
CA THR A 209 -0.97 -1.52 1.56
C THR A 209 -0.98 -1.30 3.07
N HIS A 210 -0.25 -2.15 3.78
CA HIS A 210 0.10 -1.95 5.19
C HIS A 210 1.57 -1.54 5.36
N ASP A 211 2.32 -1.51 4.27
CA ASP A 211 3.73 -1.13 4.25
C ASP A 211 3.86 0.39 4.04
N ALA A 212 4.33 1.08 5.08
CA ALA A 212 4.53 2.51 5.04
C ALA A 212 5.65 2.91 4.07
N ASP A 213 6.71 2.10 3.95
CA ASP A 213 7.82 2.40 3.04
C ASP A 213 7.37 2.38 1.57
N GLU A 214 6.47 1.45 1.22
CA GLU A 214 5.87 1.42 -0.13
C GLU A 214 5.14 2.73 -0.44
N VAL A 215 4.39 3.24 0.52
CA VAL A 215 3.64 4.49 0.40
C VAL A 215 4.57 5.69 0.30
N TRP A 216 5.59 5.78 1.17
CA TRP A 216 6.54 6.88 1.18
C TRP A 216 7.36 7.01 -0.11
N ASP A 217 7.65 5.87 -0.75
CA ASP A 217 8.45 5.81 -1.97
C ASP A 217 7.61 6.04 -3.25
N LEU A 218 6.32 5.69 -3.22
CA LEU A 218 5.54 5.60 -4.45
C LEU A 218 4.39 6.59 -4.53
N CYS A 219 3.70 6.92 -3.43
CA CYS A 219 2.44 7.64 -3.48
C CYS A 219 2.63 9.17 -3.44
N ASP A 220 1.77 9.90 -4.16
CA ASP A 220 1.71 11.36 -4.13
C ASP A 220 0.94 11.86 -2.90
N ARG A 221 -0.21 11.21 -2.63
CA ARG A 221 -1.04 11.43 -1.45
C ARG A 221 -1.40 10.10 -0.81
N VAL A 222 -1.74 10.16 0.47
CA VAL A 222 -2.04 8.99 1.29
C VAL A 222 -3.27 9.24 2.13
N GLY A 223 -4.17 8.25 2.14
CA GLY A 223 -5.23 8.14 3.13
C GLY A 223 -4.87 7.08 4.17
N VAL A 224 -4.95 7.43 5.44
CA VAL A 224 -4.73 6.50 6.56
C VAL A 224 -6.06 5.93 7.01
N LEU A 225 -6.22 4.62 6.85
CA LEU A 225 -7.45 3.90 7.20
C LEU A 225 -7.23 3.03 8.43
N GLU A 226 -8.04 3.20 9.46
CA GLU A 226 -8.05 2.35 10.64
C GLU A 226 -9.48 1.97 11.03
N ARG A 227 -9.71 0.68 11.25
CA ARG A 227 -11.02 0.13 11.70
C ARG A 227 -12.21 0.65 10.89
N GLY A 228 -12.02 0.76 9.58
CA GLY A 228 -13.05 1.22 8.66
C GLY A 228 -13.18 2.73 8.51
N ARG A 229 -12.46 3.52 9.30
CA ARG A 229 -12.50 5.00 9.28
C ARG A 229 -11.27 5.60 8.64
N LEU A 230 -11.47 6.65 7.87
CA LEU A 230 -10.39 7.44 7.30
C LEU A 230 -9.95 8.47 8.35
N LEU A 231 -8.72 8.32 8.86
CA LEU A 231 -8.19 9.18 9.91
C LEU A 231 -7.59 10.47 9.36
N ALA A 232 -6.88 10.37 8.23
CA ALA A 232 -6.24 11.51 7.59
C ALA A 232 -6.07 11.26 6.09
N VAL A 233 -6.06 12.33 5.31
CA VAL A 233 -5.69 12.34 3.89
C VAL A 233 -4.83 13.55 3.63
N ASP A 234 -3.60 13.35 3.16
CA ASP A 234 -2.72 14.47 2.81
C ASP A 234 -1.63 14.03 1.81
N ALA A 235 -0.83 14.99 1.35
CA ALA A 235 0.38 14.72 0.59
C ALA A 235 1.32 13.83 1.40
N THR A 236 1.94 12.85 0.73
CA THR A 236 2.86 11.90 1.36
C THR A 236 3.96 12.57 2.16
N ALA A 237 4.51 13.68 1.63
CA ALA A 237 5.54 14.46 2.33
C ALA A 237 5.04 15.06 3.66
N VAL A 238 3.78 15.53 3.71
CA VAL A 238 3.17 16.11 4.92
C VAL A 238 2.96 15.02 5.98
N LEU A 239 2.34 13.89 5.60
CA LEU A 239 2.10 12.79 6.54
C LEU A 239 3.41 12.14 7.02
N ARG A 240 4.41 12.03 6.15
CA ARG A 240 5.74 11.56 6.54
C ARG A 240 6.41 12.49 7.55
N HIS A 241 6.23 13.80 7.40
CA HIS A 241 6.72 14.79 8.37
C HIS A 241 5.95 14.71 9.69
N LEU A 242 4.62 14.58 9.65
CA LEU A 242 3.76 14.40 10.84
C LEU A 242 4.09 13.11 11.60
N ALA A 243 4.31 12.00 10.89
CA ALA A 243 4.70 10.73 11.50
C ALA A 243 6.00 10.84 12.31
N GLY A 244 6.73 11.91 12.08
CA GLY A 244 7.87 12.35 12.88
C GLY A 244 9.07 11.46 12.76
N SER A 245 10.16 12.08 12.81
CA SER A 245 11.45 11.51 12.50
C SER A 245 12.36 11.50 13.71
N ASP A 246 11.79 11.32 14.87
CA ASP A 246 12.58 11.22 16.11
C ASP A 246 13.05 9.78 16.35
N ARG A 247 12.72 8.85 15.43
CA ARG A 247 13.24 7.49 15.44
C ARG A 247 14.47 7.35 14.57
N PHE A 248 15.48 6.68 15.13
CA PHE A 248 16.76 6.44 14.49
C PHE A 248 17.17 4.99 14.71
N ARG A 249 17.98 4.47 13.78
CA ARG A 249 18.69 3.21 13.93
C ARG A 249 20.15 3.51 14.17
N LEU A 250 20.71 2.84 15.16
CA LEU A 250 22.05 3.03 15.63
C LEU A 250 22.73 1.67 15.73
N TRP A 251 23.89 1.51 15.10
CA TRP A 251 24.68 0.27 15.17
C TRP A 251 25.83 0.47 16.14
N LEU A 252 25.76 -0.27 17.24
CA LEU A 252 26.72 -0.26 18.33
C LEU A 252 27.21 -1.67 18.62
N ARG A 253 28.32 -1.80 19.32
CA ARG A 253 28.69 -3.06 19.93
C ARG A 253 27.73 -3.39 21.09
N ALA A 254 27.33 -4.66 21.22
CA ALA A 254 26.35 -5.08 22.22
C ALA A 254 26.79 -4.70 23.65
N GLU A 255 28.10 -4.82 23.94
CA GLU A 255 28.74 -4.47 25.21
C GLU A 255 28.73 -2.95 25.51
N GLU A 256 28.65 -2.12 24.50
CA GLU A 256 28.67 -0.65 24.64
C GLU A 256 27.26 -0.03 24.76
N GLN A 257 26.20 -0.81 24.58
CA GLN A 257 24.82 -0.33 24.52
C GLN A 257 24.41 0.52 25.72
N ALA A 258 24.57 -0.02 26.95
CA ALA A 258 24.11 0.66 28.17
C ALA A 258 24.79 2.01 28.34
N ALA A 259 26.06 2.04 28.04
CA ALA A 259 26.88 3.21 28.19
C ALA A 259 26.68 4.23 27.07
N ALA A 260 26.42 3.78 25.82
CA ALA A 260 26.03 4.69 24.72
C ALA A 260 24.67 5.37 24.98
N VAL A 261 23.71 4.62 25.55
CA VAL A 261 22.43 5.18 25.97
C VAL A 261 22.60 6.21 27.09
N ALA A 262 23.43 5.91 28.09
CA ALA A 262 23.71 6.84 29.16
C ALA A 262 24.38 8.15 28.65
N ALA A 263 25.33 8.04 27.71
CA ALA A 263 25.97 9.18 27.09
C ALA A 263 24.98 10.02 26.24
N GLY A 264 24.14 9.37 25.47
CA GLY A 264 23.14 10.03 24.61
C GLY A 264 21.93 10.58 25.36
N ALA A 265 21.66 10.15 26.60
CA ALA A 265 20.50 10.54 27.38
C ALA A 265 20.38 12.05 27.61
N ALA A 266 21.50 12.74 27.76
CA ALA A 266 21.53 14.20 27.88
C ALA A 266 21.05 14.95 26.62
N ALA A 267 21.07 14.28 25.46
CA ALA A 267 20.49 14.75 24.20
C ALA A 267 19.10 14.15 23.92
N GLY A 268 18.46 13.50 24.90
CA GLY A 268 17.14 12.91 24.78
C GLY A 268 17.09 11.59 24.01
N LEU A 269 18.20 10.85 23.94
CA LEU A 269 18.24 9.52 23.36
C LEU A 269 17.56 8.51 24.31
N MET A 270 16.58 7.81 23.80
CA MET A 270 15.89 6.70 24.48
C MET A 270 15.91 5.47 23.59
N LEU A 271 16.40 4.36 24.13
CA LEU A 271 16.41 3.10 23.41
C LEU A 271 15.01 2.47 23.39
N LEU A 272 14.55 2.03 22.23
CA LEU A 272 13.26 1.38 22.07
C LEU A 272 13.40 -0.15 22.05
N ARG A 273 14.28 -0.66 21.20
CA ARG A 273 14.51 -2.11 21.06
C ARG A 273 15.86 -2.41 20.44
N ARG A 274 16.32 -3.66 20.64
CA ARG A 274 17.43 -4.26 19.91
C ARG A 274 16.89 -4.92 18.66
N GLY A 275 17.48 -4.60 17.49
CA GLY A 275 17.23 -5.27 16.22
C GLY A 275 18.06 -6.55 16.05
N ALA A 276 18.06 -7.09 14.83
CA ALA A 276 18.91 -8.22 14.47
C ALA A 276 20.36 -7.76 14.24
N ALA A 277 21.33 -8.58 14.64
CA ALA A 277 22.73 -8.38 14.29
C ALA A 277 22.89 -8.51 12.76
N ILE A 278 23.43 -7.48 12.10
CA ILE A 278 23.65 -7.50 10.65
C ILE A 278 25.06 -7.90 10.32
N GLU A 279 26.01 -7.54 11.19
CA GLU A 279 27.43 -7.88 11.04
C GLU A 279 27.98 -8.47 12.36
N PRO A 280 28.97 -9.36 12.33
CA PRO A 280 29.58 -9.88 13.52
C PRO A 280 30.14 -8.76 14.42
N GLY A 281 29.66 -8.70 15.66
CA GLY A 281 30.09 -7.72 16.66
C GLY A 281 29.34 -6.38 16.65
N TRP A 282 28.37 -6.18 15.72
CA TRP A 282 27.54 -4.98 15.67
C TRP A 282 26.06 -5.33 15.72
N ASP A 283 25.37 -4.76 16.69
CA ASP A 283 23.95 -4.92 16.85
C ASP A 283 23.20 -3.64 16.42
N GLU A 284 22.06 -3.83 15.76
CA GLU A 284 21.14 -2.75 15.46
C GLU A 284 20.32 -2.40 16.70
N PHE A 285 20.22 -1.11 16.99
CA PHE A 285 19.35 -0.56 18.02
C PHE A 285 18.41 0.47 17.43
N GLU A 286 17.14 0.35 17.70
CA GLU A 286 16.15 1.37 17.40
C GLU A 286 16.02 2.30 18.61
N CYS A 287 16.12 3.60 18.38
CA CYS A 287 16.08 4.61 19.42
C CYS A 287 15.22 5.82 18.99
N THR A 288 14.72 6.55 19.98
CA THR A 288 14.16 7.89 19.77
C THR A 288 15.17 8.93 20.28
N ILE A 289 15.25 10.06 19.56
CA ILE A 289 16.10 11.17 19.96
C ILE A 289 15.27 12.46 19.82
N ALA A 290 15.03 13.16 20.93
CA ALA A 290 14.28 14.39 20.92
C ALA A 290 15.04 15.49 20.17
N GLY A 291 14.30 16.39 19.48
CA GLY A 291 14.88 17.53 18.76
C GLY A 291 15.35 17.23 17.33
N GLY A 292 14.86 16.15 16.73
CA GLY A 292 15.06 15.84 15.30
C GLY A 292 16.53 15.72 14.92
N ALA A 293 16.93 16.32 13.79
CA ALA A 293 18.31 16.23 13.27
C ALA A 293 19.35 16.88 14.20
N GLU A 294 19.02 17.99 14.86
CA GLU A 294 19.95 18.63 15.80
C GLU A 294 20.13 17.82 17.08
N GLY A 295 19.04 17.23 17.60
CA GLY A 295 19.12 16.32 18.73
C GLY A 295 19.97 15.08 18.40
N ALA A 296 19.78 14.53 17.21
CA ALA A 296 20.56 13.41 16.71
C ALA A 296 22.05 13.72 16.59
N ALA A 297 22.39 14.88 16.04
CA ALA A 297 23.79 15.30 15.96
C ALA A 297 24.42 15.47 17.35
N ARG A 298 23.69 16.05 18.31
CA ARG A 298 24.15 16.16 19.71
C ARG A 298 24.34 14.80 20.38
N ALA A 299 23.38 13.88 20.19
CA ALA A 299 23.47 12.53 20.76
C ALA A 299 24.68 11.77 20.22
N LEU A 300 24.93 11.84 18.91
CA LEU A 300 26.10 11.22 18.28
C LEU A 300 27.41 11.82 18.79
N ALA A 301 27.46 13.16 18.91
CA ALA A 301 28.63 13.85 19.45
C ALA A 301 28.96 13.40 20.88
N LEU A 302 27.95 13.24 21.75
CA LEU A 302 28.12 12.77 23.11
C LEU A 302 28.60 11.31 23.17
N ILE A 303 28.04 10.42 22.32
CA ILE A 303 28.47 9.01 22.23
C ILE A 303 29.91 8.92 21.75
N ALA A 304 30.28 9.70 20.73
CA ALA A 304 31.66 9.72 20.21
C ALA A 304 32.67 10.33 21.19
N ALA A 305 32.29 11.39 21.93
CA ALA A 305 33.13 12.00 22.94
C ALA A 305 33.48 11.05 24.09
N ASP A 306 32.62 10.07 24.38
CA ASP A 306 32.83 9.01 25.36
C ASP A 306 33.67 7.85 24.80
N GLY A 307 34.25 8.01 23.60
CA GLY A 307 35.18 7.05 22.97
C GLY A 307 34.51 5.84 22.35
N ARG A 308 33.19 5.85 22.16
CA ARG A 308 32.44 4.73 21.60
C ARG A 308 32.31 4.81 20.12
N ALA A 309 32.39 3.67 19.45
CA ALA A 309 32.29 3.54 18.03
C ALA A 309 30.79 3.37 17.62
N VAL A 310 30.36 4.20 16.67
CA VAL A 310 29.08 4.04 15.96
C VAL A 310 29.39 3.59 14.54
N ALA A 311 29.02 2.34 14.20
CA ALA A 311 29.29 1.83 12.86
C ALA A 311 28.38 2.47 11.82
N ARG A 312 27.13 2.72 12.20
CA ARG A 312 26.14 3.32 11.32
C ARG A 312 25.08 4.05 12.15
N PHE A 313 24.59 5.14 11.60
CA PHE A 313 23.48 5.87 12.14
C PHE A 313 22.58 6.33 11.00
N GLU A 314 21.31 6.01 11.08
CA GLU A 314 20.35 6.43 10.07
C GLU A 314 19.01 6.79 10.71
N ARG A 315 18.27 7.64 10.05
CA ARG A 315 16.91 7.96 10.42
C ARG A 315 16.01 6.79 10.05
N ALA A 316 15.28 6.24 11.02
CA ALA A 316 14.29 5.21 10.73
C ALA A 316 13.11 5.82 9.97
N ALA A 317 12.63 5.10 8.94
CA ALA A 317 11.38 5.49 8.30
C ALA A 317 10.23 5.38 9.31
N PRO A 318 9.31 6.36 9.36
CA PRO A 318 8.18 6.31 10.28
C PRO A 318 7.29 5.10 9.96
N SER A 319 6.95 4.34 11.00
CA SER A 319 6.05 3.19 10.87
C SER A 319 4.58 3.64 10.75
N LEU A 320 3.74 2.74 10.23
CA LEU A 320 2.29 2.97 10.24
C LEU A 320 1.74 3.22 11.66
N ALA A 321 2.27 2.53 12.67
CA ALA A 321 1.85 2.72 14.06
C ALA A 321 2.14 4.16 14.55
N ASP A 322 3.35 4.67 14.26
CA ASP A 322 3.73 6.04 14.63
C ASP A 322 2.83 7.08 13.97
N LEU A 323 2.48 6.84 12.70
CA LEU A 323 1.58 7.72 11.96
C LEU A 323 0.18 7.73 12.59
N ILE A 324 -0.38 6.56 12.87
CA ILE A 324 -1.71 6.43 13.49
C ILE A 324 -1.74 7.10 14.86
N GLU A 325 -0.76 6.84 15.74
CA GLU A 325 -0.69 7.46 17.07
C GLU A 325 -0.66 8.97 16.99
N ARG A 326 0.15 9.54 16.08
CA ARG A 326 0.27 11.00 15.93
C ARG A 326 -0.94 11.65 15.27
N VAL A 327 -1.55 11.00 14.28
CA VAL A 327 -2.80 11.48 13.68
C VAL A 327 -3.92 11.51 14.73
N LEU A 328 -4.03 10.47 15.58
CA LEU A 328 -5.00 10.44 16.67
C LEU A 328 -4.71 11.45 17.80
N ALA A 329 -3.44 11.78 18.05
CA ALA A 329 -3.03 12.76 19.04
C ALA A 329 -3.10 14.22 18.54
N SER A 330 -3.22 14.43 17.24
CA SER A 330 -3.28 15.78 16.64
C SER A 330 -4.67 16.39 16.83
N PRO A 331 -4.79 17.63 17.34
CA PRO A 331 -6.09 18.29 17.53
C PRO A 331 -6.81 18.66 16.22
N HIS A 332 -6.20 18.38 15.06
CA HIS A 332 -6.71 18.66 13.71
C HIS A 332 -7.19 17.41 12.97
N GLY A 333 -7.52 16.31 13.69
CA GLY A 333 -8.06 15.07 13.15
C GLY A 333 -9.50 15.22 12.63
N GLY A 334 -9.68 16.04 11.62
CA GLY A 334 -10.88 16.09 10.78
C GLY A 334 -10.45 16.05 9.31
N PRO A 335 -11.18 15.35 8.42
CA PRO A 335 -10.85 15.33 7.01
C PRO A 335 -10.97 16.76 6.47
N HIS A 336 -9.86 17.37 6.10
CA HIS A 336 -9.91 18.57 5.26
C HIS A 336 -10.41 18.13 3.88
N ALA A 337 -11.59 18.67 3.53
CA ALA A 337 -12.31 18.48 2.27
C ALA A 337 -11.49 18.91 1.05
#